data_2143fe840b8febbe855a6a8d1284c589
#
_entry.id   2143fe840b8febbe855a6a8d1284c589
#
_cell.length_a   1.000
_cell.length_b   1.000
_cell.length_c   1.000
_cell.angle_alpha   90.00
_cell.angle_beta   90.00
_cell.angle_gamma   90.00
#
_symmetry.space_group_name_H-M   'P 1'
#
loop_
_entity.id
_entity.type
_entity.pdbx_description
1 polymer ?
#
loop_
_entity_poly.entity_id
_entity_poly.type
_entity_poly.pdbx_seq_one_letter_code
_entity_poly.pdbx_strand_id
1 'polypeptide(L)'
;ISVDGKQTAIAADTDGAQAALDRIKAAYTTAADENVRVLQTVRVDKAVAPAALAETDSALYDTLSQCLDVTATRAVTYTEQIPFDTVTQKNENQDQTYRETVQQGCAGTAQVTAEIETVDGEERTRTILARTVLRQATDEIVEVGTRNVGIGTGEFAVPLNSYTFTSAFKYRWGRLHGGVDLAVDEGTPVYAADNGKVIVAEDSGNGYGSYIILDHQNGFKTLYGHNSQLLVSVGDVVGKGEKIALSGNTGNSTGPHLHFEVQVNDEKVDPTQYVQLS
;
A
#
# COMPACT_ATOMS: atom_id res chain seq x y z
N ILE A 1 25.30 -14.81 58.48
CA ILE A 1 24.41 -14.80 57.30
C ILE A 1 25.02 -15.73 56.30
N SER A 2 24.22 -16.63 55.77
CA SER A 2 24.57 -17.48 54.63
C SER A 2 23.65 -17.19 53.45
N VAL A 3 24.24 -17.16 52.25
CA VAL A 3 23.55 -16.98 50.96
C VAL A 3 23.76 -18.27 50.17
N ASP A 4 22.66 -18.92 49.73
CA ASP A 4 22.68 -20.19 49.04
C ASP A 4 23.52 -21.29 49.72
N GLY A 5 23.48 -21.29 51.07
CA GLY A 5 24.18 -22.24 51.89
C GLY A 5 25.65 -21.96 52.18
N LYS A 6 26.22 -20.87 51.58
CA LYS A 6 27.58 -20.41 51.83
C LYS A 6 27.60 -19.28 52.83
N GLN A 7 28.42 -19.40 53.87
CA GLN A 7 28.61 -18.28 54.84
C GLN A 7 29.22 -17.09 54.07
N THR A 8 28.51 -15.94 54.08
CA THR A 8 28.84 -14.76 53.28
C THR A 8 29.24 -13.60 54.17
N ALA A 9 28.55 -13.37 55.33
CA ALA A 9 28.82 -12.22 56.18
C ALA A 9 28.53 -12.57 57.65
N ILE A 10 29.04 -11.76 58.59
CA ILE A 10 28.78 -11.86 60.02
C ILE A 10 28.25 -10.52 60.51
N ALA A 11 26.96 -10.47 60.86
CA ALA A 11 26.34 -9.30 61.51
C ALA A 11 26.53 -9.34 63.02
N ALA A 12 26.50 -8.17 63.68
CA ALA A 12 26.60 -8.06 65.12
C ALA A 12 25.44 -8.76 65.85
N ASP A 13 24.23 -8.67 65.27
CA ASP A 13 23.01 -9.28 65.77
C ASP A 13 22.02 -9.56 64.63
N THR A 14 20.88 -10.15 64.98
CA THR A 14 19.82 -10.45 64.02
C THR A 14 19.11 -9.21 63.46
N ASP A 15 19.04 -8.14 64.25
CA ASP A 15 18.34 -6.90 63.83
C ASP A 15 19.18 -6.14 62.80
N GLY A 16 20.50 -6.07 63.00
CA GLY A 16 21.42 -5.55 61.99
C GLY A 16 21.42 -6.34 60.69
N ALA A 17 21.35 -7.69 60.77
CA ALA A 17 21.21 -8.52 59.60
C ALA A 17 19.92 -8.23 58.81
N GLN A 18 18.79 -8.13 59.53
CA GLN A 18 17.50 -7.78 58.88
C GLN A 18 17.49 -6.37 58.30
N ALA A 19 18.02 -5.39 59.05
CA ALA A 19 18.12 -4.03 58.54
C ALA A 19 18.94 -3.90 57.24
N ALA A 20 20.05 -4.66 57.14
CA ALA A 20 20.85 -4.69 55.91
C ALA A 20 20.06 -5.28 54.72
N LEU A 21 19.33 -6.39 54.95
CA LEU A 21 18.47 -7.01 53.92
C LEU A 21 17.33 -6.07 53.45
N ASP A 22 16.68 -5.37 54.41
CA ASP A 22 15.60 -4.43 54.09
C ASP A 22 16.13 -3.21 53.35
N ARG A 23 17.33 -2.74 53.68
CA ARG A 23 18.00 -1.64 52.97
C ARG A 23 18.36 -2.04 51.54
N ILE A 24 18.82 -3.28 51.31
CA ILE A 24 19.10 -3.82 49.95
C ILE A 24 17.81 -3.88 49.15
N LYS A 25 16.73 -4.42 49.70
CA LYS A 25 15.43 -4.45 49.01
C LYS A 25 14.96 -3.03 48.64
N ALA A 26 15.04 -2.10 49.61
CA ALA A 26 14.61 -0.72 49.39
C ALA A 26 15.44 0.04 48.33
N ALA A 27 16.69 -0.38 48.09
CA ALA A 27 17.52 0.25 47.05
C ALA A 27 17.02 0.02 45.62
N TYR A 28 16.29 -1.07 45.39
CA TYR A 28 15.82 -1.50 44.05
C TYR A 28 14.30 -1.46 43.90
N THR A 29 13.56 -0.96 44.88
CA THR A 29 12.09 -0.98 44.87
C THR A 29 11.50 0.40 45.14
N THR A 30 10.26 0.57 44.71
CA THR A 30 9.42 1.77 44.92
C THR A 30 8.22 1.44 45.80
N ALA A 31 7.48 2.44 46.25
CA ALA A 31 6.25 2.22 47.01
C ALA A 31 5.12 1.49 46.22
N ALA A 32 5.26 1.41 44.88
CA ALA A 32 4.31 0.75 44.03
C ALA A 32 4.65 -0.73 43.80
N ASP A 33 5.84 -1.19 44.24
CA ASP A 33 6.25 -2.58 44.03
C ASP A 33 5.64 -3.50 45.10
N GLU A 34 5.22 -4.68 44.67
CA GLU A 34 4.65 -5.74 45.47
C GLU A 34 5.56 -6.97 45.40
N ASN A 35 5.31 -7.95 46.30
CA ASN A 35 6.02 -9.24 46.33
C ASN A 35 7.55 -9.09 46.32
N VAL A 36 8.06 -8.07 47.01
CA VAL A 36 9.50 -7.79 47.09
C VAL A 36 10.23 -8.93 47.83
N ARG A 37 11.18 -9.55 47.16
CA ARG A 37 11.96 -10.67 47.72
C ARG A 37 13.37 -10.68 47.13
N VAL A 38 14.26 -11.40 47.83
CA VAL A 38 15.59 -11.75 47.28
C VAL A 38 15.50 -13.07 46.56
N LEU A 39 16.17 -13.19 45.44
CA LEU A 39 16.17 -14.45 44.63
C LEU A 39 16.91 -15.56 45.33
N GLN A 40 18.03 -15.25 46.00
CA GLN A 40 18.86 -16.20 46.70
C GLN A 40 18.22 -16.68 47.99
N THR A 41 18.56 -17.88 48.42
CA THR A 41 18.17 -18.37 49.72
C THR A 41 19.05 -17.79 50.82
N VAL A 42 18.50 -16.82 51.58
CA VAL A 42 19.21 -16.20 52.70
C VAL A 42 18.80 -16.87 54.02
N ARG A 43 19.80 -17.24 54.85
CA ARG A 43 19.61 -17.69 56.21
C ARG A 43 20.40 -16.86 57.20
N VAL A 44 19.77 -16.51 58.30
CA VAL A 44 20.41 -15.80 59.43
C VAL A 44 20.42 -16.72 60.61
N ASP A 45 21.58 -17.28 60.94
CA ASP A 45 21.77 -18.21 62.04
C ASP A 45 22.56 -17.55 63.16
N LYS A 46 22.18 -17.79 64.41
CA LYS A 46 22.92 -17.30 65.58
C LYS A 46 24.12 -18.18 65.84
N ALA A 47 25.29 -17.57 65.94
CA ALA A 47 26.54 -18.27 66.27
C ALA A 47 27.33 -17.46 67.28
N VAL A 48 28.14 -18.13 68.07
CA VAL A 48 29.10 -17.48 68.96
C VAL A 48 30.38 -17.19 68.17
N ALA A 49 30.69 -15.94 67.94
CA ALA A 49 31.89 -15.52 67.24
C ALA A 49 32.57 -14.36 67.99
N PRO A 50 33.89 -14.17 67.86
CA PRO A 50 34.55 -12.95 68.37
C PRO A 50 33.90 -11.69 67.80
N ALA A 51 33.61 -10.69 68.63
CA ALA A 51 32.98 -9.42 68.20
C ALA A 51 33.78 -8.70 67.11
N ALA A 52 35.09 -8.88 67.08
CA ALA A 52 35.95 -8.33 66.04
C ALA A 52 35.73 -8.86 64.60
N LEU A 53 34.94 -9.96 64.46
CA LEU A 53 34.60 -10.54 63.18
C LEU A 53 33.25 -10.04 62.67
N ALA A 54 32.45 -9.32 63.46
CA ALA A 54 31.23 -8.69 63.00
C ALA A 54 31.53 -7.52 62.09
N GLU A 55 30.90 -7.49 60.92
CA GLU A 55 30.99 -6.40 59.97
C GLU A 55 30.22 -5.18 60.49
N THR A 56 30.68 -4.00 60.13
CA THR A 56 29.90 -2.76 60.32
C THR A 56 28.68 -2.78 59.41
N ASP A 57 27.63 -2.02 59.75
CA ASP A 57 26.40 -1.95 58.94
C ASP A 57 26.65 -1.59 57.48
N SER A 58 27.63 -0.74 57.18
CA SER A 58 28.02 -0.38 55.82
C SER A 58 28.72 -1.54 55.13
N ALA A 59 29.68 -2.17 55.74
CA ALA A 59 30.40 -3.31 55.16
C ALA A 59 29.47 -4.49 54.93
N LEU A 60 28.56 -4.75 55.86
CA LEU A 60 27.54 -5.79 55.76
C LEU A 60 26.61 -5.53 54.53
N TYR A 61 26.15 -4.28 54.34
CA TYR A 61 25.38 -3.89 53.18
C TYR A 61 26.19 -4.11 51.87
N ASP A 62 27.42 -3.66 51.81
CA ASP A 62 28.28 -3.75 50.63
C ASP A 62 28.58 -5.21 50.29
N THR A 63 28.84 -6.06 51.29
CA THR A 63 29.06 -7.50 51.09
C THR A 63 27.84 -8.22 50.58
N LEU A 64 26.66 -7.96 51.13
CA LEU A 64 25.43 -8.63 50.76
C LEU A 64 24.88 -8.10 49.40
N SER A 65 25.01 -6.83 49.12
CA SER A 65 24.53 -6.23 47.85
C SER A 65 25.24 -6.77 46.60
N GLN A 66 26.45 -7.35 46.77
CA GLN A 66 27.21 -7.95 45.67
C GLN A 66 26.74 -9.37 45.29
N CYS A 67 25.91 -9.99 46.15
CA CYS A 67 25.52 -11.40 45.98
C CYS A 67 24.01 -11.63 46.07
N LEU A 68 23.23 -10.61 46.27
CA LEU A 68 21.77 -10.68 46.37
C LEU A 68 21.11 -9.91 45.24
N ASP A 69 20.26 -10.59 44.47
CA ASP A 69 19.40 -9.97 43.48
C ASP A 69 18.00 -9.76 44.08
N VAL A 70 17.43 -8.59 43.89
CA VAL A 70 16.10 -8.23 44.41
C VAL A 70 15.06 -8.31 43.31
N THR A 71 14.04 -9.10 43.49
CA THR A 71 12.89 -9.12 42.60
C THR A 71 11.70 -8.42 43.23
N ALA A 72 10.93 -7.75 42.40
CA ALA A 72 9.67 -7.11 42.76
C ALA A 72 8.67 -7.20 41.59
N THR A 73 7.39 -7.19 41.91
CA THR A 73 6.33 -7.08 40.93
C THR A 73 5.53 -5.79 41.14
N ARG A 74 5.03 -5.20 40.07
CA ARG A 74 4.08 -4.09 40.14
C ARG A 74 3.08 -4.11 39.01
N ALA A 75 1.84 -3.74 39.30
CA ALA A 75 0.83 -3.52 38.30
C ALA A 75 0.96 -2.09 37.71
N VAL A 76 0.98 -2.00 36.41
CA VAL A 76 0.97 -0.72 35.69
C VAL A 76 -0.21 -0.66 34.73
N THR A 77 -0.79 0.53 34.61
CA THR A 77 -1.85 0.79 33.63
C THR A 77 -1.40 1.92 32.71
N TYR A 78 -1.44 1.68 31.41
CA TYR A 78 -1.06 2.67 30.38
C TYR A 78 -1.99 2.60 29.19
N THR A 79 -1.91 3.63 28.35
CA THR A 79 -2.67 3.68 27.10
C THR A 79 -1.73 3.39 25.93
N GLU A 80 -2.15 2.49 25.04
CA GLU A 80 -1.45 2.22 23.78
C GLU A 80 -2.31 2.64 22.58
N GLN A 81 -1.67 2.94 21.49
CA GLN A 81 -2.36 3.20 20.22
C GLN A 81 -2.59 1.89 19.49
N ILE A 82 -3.79 1.74 18.92
CA ILE A 82 -4.14 0.67 18.00
C ILE A 82 -3.93 1.23 16.60
N PRO A 83 -2.98 0.71 15.79
CA PRO A 83 -2.80 1.18 14.43
C PRO A 83 -4.05 0.92 13.60
N PHE A 84 -4.23 1.71 12.55
CA PHE A 84 -5.22 1.46 11.51
C PHE A 84 -4.55 0.83 10.29
N ASP A 85 -5.34 0.14 9.46
CA ASP A 85 -4.91 -0.40 8.19
C ASP A 85 -5.29 0.53 7.03
N THR A 86 -4.57 0.42 5.89
CA THR A 86 -4.95 1.09 4.65
C THR A 86 -5.63 0.09 3.72
N VAL A 87 -6.90 0.33 3.42
CA VAL A 87 -7.71 -0.48 2.51
C VAL A 87 -7.75 0.18 1.14
N THR A 88 -7.47 -0.56 0.10
CA THR A 88 -7.56 -0.08 -1.28
C THR A 88 -8.93 -0.43 -1.86
N GLN A 89 -9.67 0.60 -2.30
CA GLN A 89 -10.94 0.46 -3.03
C GLN A 89 -10.70 0.73 -4.52
N LYS A 90 -11.09 -0.22 -5.37
CA LYS A 90 -10.94 -0.11 -6.83
C LYS A 90 -12.08 0.70 -7.43
N ASN A 91 -11.74 1.61 -8.37
CA ASN A 91 -12.71 2.36 -9.16
C ASN A 91 -12.44 2.13 -10.66
N GLU A 92 -13.34 1.40 -11.31
CA GLU A 92 -13.24 1.05 -12.74
C GLU A 92 -13.54 2.25 -13.67
N ASN A 93 -14.10 3.33 -13.15
CA ASN A 93 -14.38 4.55 -13.89
C ASN A 93 -13.21 5.53 -13.90
N GLN A 94 -12.19 5.29 -13.08
CA GLN A 94 -11.01 6.12 -12.95
C GLN A 94 -9.80 5.47 -13.60
N ASP A 95 -8.93 6.32 -14.21
CA ASP A 95 -7.67 5.91 -14.79
C ASP A 95 -6.73 5.28 -13.77
N GLN A 96 -5.84 4.39 -14.22
CA GLN A 96 -4.86 3.70 -13.34
C GLN A 96 -3.92 4.66 -12.61
N THR A 97 -3.75 5.89 -13.07
CA THR A 97 -2.96 6.93 -12.39
C THR A 97 -3.72 7.61 -11.25
N TYR A 98 -5.05 7.44 -11.20
CA TYR A 98 -5.88 8.02 -10.16
C TYR A 98 -5.65 7.34 -8.82
N ARG A 99 -5.41 8.15 -7.78
CA ARG A 99 -5.29 7.73 -6.40
C ARG A 99 -5.75 8.84 -5.49
N GLU A 100 -6.75 8.57 -4.66
CA GLU A 100 -7.31 9.54 -3.71
C GLU A 100 -7.64 8.88 -2.38
N THR A 101 -7.31 9.54 -1.27
CA THR A 101 -7.72 9.09 0.05
C THR A 101 -9.16 9.58 0.31
N VAL A 102 -10.13 8.68 0.21
CA VAL A 102 -11.56 8.99 0.40
C VAL A 102 -11.99 8.92 1.86
N GLN A 103 -11.20 8.23 2.71
CA GLN A 103 -11.38 8.19 4.16
C GLN A 103 -10.02 8.21 4.84
N GLN A 104 -9.81 9.18 5.72
CA GLN A 104 -8.60 9.25 6.54
C GLN A 104 -8.61 8.19 7.63
N GLY A 105 -7.47 7.48 7.79
CA GLY A 105 -7.26 6.57 8.90
C GLY A 105 -7.14 7.30 10.23
N CYS A 106 -7.63 6.67 11.28
CA CYS A 106 -7.51 7.20 12.64
C CYS A 106 -7.14 6.07 13.59
N ALA A 107 -5.99 6.22 14.28
CA ALA A 107 -5.56 5.25 15.28
C ALA A 107 -6.58 5.14 16.42
N GLY A 108 -6.87 3.91 16.82
CA GLY A 108 -7.61 3.60 18.02
C GLY A 108 -6.78 3.76 19.30
N THR A 109 -7.38 3.52 20.44
CA THR A 109 -6.70 3.52 21.73
C THR A 109 -7.19 2.37 22.59
N ALA A 110 -6.26 1.72 23.29
CA ALA A 110 -6.57 0.72 24.29
C ALA A 110 -5.92 1.05 25.63
N GLN A 111 -6.61 0.73 26.71
CA GLN A 111 -6.03 0.72 28.04
C GLN A 111 -5.48 -0.68 28.30
N VAL A 112 -4.21 -0.74 28.73
CA VAL A 112 -3.53 -2.00 29.05
C VAL A 112 -3.15 -1.98 30.52
N THR A 113 -3.50 -3.05 31.22
CA THR A 113 -3.00 -3.32 32.56
C THR A 113 -2.01 -4.49 32.45
N ALA A 114 -0.79 -4.27 32.92
CA ALA A 114 0.27 -5.27 32.88
C ALA A 114 0.92 -5.41 34.24
N GLU A 115 1.38 -6.60 34.56
CA GLU A 115 2.30 -6.87 35.67
C GLU A 115 3.73 -6.80 35.13
N ILE A 116 4.54 -5.99 35.80
CA ILE A 116 5.97 -5.87 35.51
C ILE A 116 6.73 -6.58 36.63
N GLU A 117 7.59 -7.53 36.26
CA GLU A 117 8.57 -8.11 37.14
C GLU A 117 9.92 -7.43 36.91
N THR A 118 10.54 -6.98 37.99
CA THR A 118 11.87 -6.36 37.99
C THR A 118 12.88 -7.22 38.72
N VAL A 119 14.14 -7.15 38.28
CA VAL A 119 15.31 -7.66 39.00
C VAL A 119 16.30 -6.52 39.15
N ASP A 120 16.68 -6.20 40.37
CA ASP A 120 17.54 -5.06 40.71
C ASP A 120 17.04 -3.73 40.13
N GLY A 121 15.68 -3.56 40.11
CA GLY A 121 15.01 -2.38 39.57
C GLY A 121 14.85 -2.36 38.06
N GLU A 122 15.49 -3.27 37.33
CA GLU A 122 15.36 -3.38 35.88
C GLU A 122 14.22 -4.30 35.48
N GLU A 123 13.38 -3.87 34.50
CA GLU A 123 12.29 -4.68 33.99
C GLU A 123 12.84 -5.94 33.28
N ARG A 124 12.39 -7.10 33.70
CA ARG A 124 12.74 -8.38 33.10
C ARG A 124 11.58 -8.98 32.33
N THR A 125 10.38 -8.90 32.87
CA THR A 125 9.19 -9.49 32.28
C THR A 125 8.02 -8.53 32.37
N ARG A 126 7.22 -8.48 31.32
CA ARG A 126 5.96 -7.75 31.27
C ARG A 126 4.84 -8.70 30.84
N THR A 127 3.89 -8.95 31.72
CA THR A 127 2.74 -9.80 31.46
C THR A 127 1.49 -8.95 31.35
N ILE A 128 0.81 -8.98 30.22
CA ILE A 128 -0.46 -8.29 30.04
C ILE A 128 -1.56 -9.03 30.78
N LEU A 129 -2.17 -8.39 31.78
CA LEU A 129 -3.25 -8.92 32.58
C LEU A 129 -4.62 -8.62 31.95
N ALA A 130 -4.77 -7.41 31.38
CA ALA A 130 -6.01 -6.97 30.74
C ALA A 130 -5.72 -5.96 29.64
N ARG A 131 -6.55 -6.00 28.58
CA ARG A 131 -6.54 -5.02 27.50
C ARG A 131 -7.98 -4.64 27.15
N THR A 132 -8.33 -3.39 27.32
CA THR A 132 -9.65 -2.85 27.02
C THR A 132 -9.55 -1.81 25.91
N VAL A 133 -10.25 -2.03 24.80
CA VAL A 133 -10.31 -1.06 23.72
C VAL A 133 -11.20 0.11 24.15
N LEU A 134 -10.63 1.31 24.21
CA LEU A 134 -11.33 2.55 24.53
C LEU A 134 -11.95 3.20 23.29
N ARG A 135 -11.22 3.13 22.18
CA ARG A 135 -11.65 3.59 20.85
C ARG A 135 -11.10 2.65 19.79
N GLN A 136 -11.96 2.17 18.91
CA GLN A 136 -11.55 1.38 17.76
C GLN A 136 -10.72 2.24 16.79
N ALA A 137 -9.79 1.60 16.08
CA ALA A 137 -9.16 2.21 14.92
C ALA A 137 -10.19 2.35 13.78
N THR A 138 -10.00 3.35 12.94
CA THR A 138 -10.75 3.52 11.68
C THR A 138 -9.75 3.44 10.56
N ASP A 139 -9.95 2.51 9.62
CA ASP A 139 -9.02 2.29 8.52
C ASP A 139 -9.02 3.47 7.54
N GLU A 140 -7.86 3.71 6.94
CA GLU A 140 -7.74 4.58 5.79
C GLU A 140 -8.30 3.87 4.56
N ILE A 141 -9.12 4.56 3.74
CA ILE A 141 -9.58 4.04 2.45
C ILE A 141 -8.97 4.89 1.35
N VAL A 142 -8.18 4.24 0.50
CA VAL A 142 -7.57 4.84 -0.69
C VAL A 142 -8.26 4.27 -1.92
N GLU A 143 -8.94 5.14 -2.68
CA GLU A 143 -9.52 4.79 -3.97
C GLU A 143 -8.43 4.83 -5.05
N VAL A 144 -8.35 3.78 -5.87
CA VAL A 144 -7.41 3.67 -6.98
C VAL A 144 -8.16 3.36 -8.27
N GLY A 145 -7.83 4.08 -9.33
CA GLY A 145 -8.36 3.80 -10.65
C GLY A 145 -7.84 2.47 -11.19
N THR A 146 -8.68 1.78 -11.95
CA THR A 146 -8.30 0.51 -12.60
C THR A 146 -8.53 0.54 -14.09
N ARG A 147 -9.14 1.63 -14.63
CA ARG A 147 -9.35 1.80 -16.06
C ARG A 147 -8.00 1.95 -16.76
N ASN A 148 -7.69 0.97 -17.62
CA ASN A 148 -6.48 1.02 -18.44
C ASN A 148 -6.82 1.77 -19.74
N VAL A 149 -6.62 3.08 -19.77
CA VAL A 149 -6.73 3.89 -20.97
C VAL A 149 -5.34 4.15 -21.54
N GLY A 150 -5.20 4.02 -22.86
CA GLY A 150 -3.96 4.35 -23.58
C GLY A 150 -3.10 3.15 -23.97
N ILE A 151 -3.19 2.00 -23.28
CA ILE A 151 -2.58 0.75 -23.76
C ILE A 151 -3.67 -0.12 -24.36
N GLY A 152 -3.55 -0.43 -25.63
CA GLY A 152 -4.48 -1.29 -26.36
C GLY A 152 -4.44 -2.73 -25.88
N THR A 153 -5.57 -3.40 -26.01
CA THR A 153 -5.73 -4.82 -25.70
C THR A 153 -5.24 -5.72 -26.84
N GLY A 154 -5.15 -5.17 -28.06
CA GLY A 154 -4.90 -5.91 -29.29
C GLY A 154 -6.18 -6.54 -29.88
N GLU A 155 -7.33 -6.38 -29.22
CA GLU A 155 -8.65 -6.77 -29.69
C GLU A 155 -9.41 -5.52 -30.14
N PHE A 156 -9.66 -5.39 -31.44
CA PHE A 156 -10.26 -4.20 -31.99
C PHE A 156 -11.77 -4.33 -32.16
N ALA A 157 -12.50 -3.30 -31.72
CA ALA A 157 -13.92 -3.16 -32.02
C ALA A 157 -14.12 -2.48 -33.38
N VAL A 158 -15.27 -2.71 -34.00
CA VAL A 158 -15.70 -1.95 -35.17
C VAL A 158 -15.88 -0.48 -34.78
N PRO A 159 -15.27 0.47 -35.53
CA PRO A 159 -15.32 1.88 -35.19
C PRO A 159 -16.67 2.59 -35.46
N LEU A 160 -17.65 1.86 -35.95
CA LEU A 160 -19.01 2.33 -36.31
C LEU A 160 -20.07 1.34 -35.81
N ASN A 161 -21.20 1.86 -35.36
CA ASN A 161 -22.33 1.02 -34.93
C ASN A 161 -23.15 0.43 -36.12
N SER A 162 -23.15 1.12 -37.26
CA SER A 162 -23.84 0.71 -38.47
C SER A 162 -23.12 1.26 -39.69
N TYR A 163 -22.93 0.46 -40.71
CA TYR A 163 -22.20 0.83 -41.92
C TYR A 163 -22.52 -0.13 -43.06
N THR A 164 -22.11 0.21 -44.30
CA THR A 164 -22.01 -0.71 -45.41
C THR A 164 -20.53 -0.85 -45.80
N PHE A 165 -20.02 -2.09 -45.84
CA PHE A 165 -18.65 -2.35 -46.29
C PHE A 165 -18.54 -2.14 -47.80
N THR A 166 -17.78 -1.14 -48.26
CA THR A 166 -17.74 -0.75 -49.67
C THR A 166 -16.42 -1.02 -50.36
N SER A 167 -15.30 -1.03 -49.62
CA SER A 167 -13.99 -1.27 -50.23
C SER A 167 -13.04 -1.98 -49.26
N ALA A 168 -12.38 -3.01 -49.78
CA ALA A 168 -11.42 -3.81 -49.06
C ALA A 168 -9.98 -3.25 -49.17
N PHE A 169 -9.12 -3.70 -48.23
CA PHE A 169 -7.68 -3.58 -48.33
C PHE A 169 -7.16 -4.33 -49.56
N LYS A 170 -6.67 -3.64 -50.58
CA LYS A 170 -6.16 -4.26 -51.79
C LYS A 170 -5.43 -3.29 -52.71
N TYR A 171 -4.61 -3.83 -53.63
CA TYR A 171 -4.04 -3.03 -54.73
C TYR A 171 -5.14 -2.70 -55.74
N ARG A 172 -5.27 -1.42 -56.05
CA ARG A 172 -6.19 -0.89 -57.07
C ARG A 172 -5.60 0.33 -57.79
N TRP A 173 -5.78 0.42 -59.10
CA TRP A 173 -5.27 1.53 -59.90
C TRP A 173 -3.80 1.89 -59.67
N GLY A 174 -2.93 0.87 -59.52
CA GLY A 174 -1.50 1.04 -59.38
C GLY A 174 -1.05 1.43 -57.97
N ARG A 175 -1.94 1.50 -56.99
CA ARG A 175 -1.58 1.81 -55.59
C ARG A 175 -2.31 0.94 -54.58
N LEU A 176 -1.72 0.80 -53.43
CA LEU A 176 -2.37 0.07 -52.33
C LEU A 176 -3.45 0.95 -51.67
N HIS A 177 -4.67 0.42 -51.54
CA HIS A 177 -5.68 0.89 -50.63
C HIS A 177 -5.37 0.32 -49.23
N GLY A 178 -4.80 1.16 -48.35
CA GLY A 178 -4.16 0.72 -47.11
C GLY A 178 -5.13 0.48 -45.95
N GLY A 179 -6.44 0.46 -46.20
CA GLY A 179 -7.48 0.22 -45.19
C GLY A 179 -8.75 -0.35 -45.80
N VAL A 180 -9.83 -0.19 -45.08
CA VAL A 180 -11.18 -0.52 -45.52
C VAL A 180 -12.06 0.72 -45.54
N ASP A 181 -13.01 0.79 -46.46
CA ASP A 181 -13.98 1.88 -46.53
C ASP A 181 -15.35 1.35 -46.05
N LEU A 182 -15.88 2.07 -45.06
CA LEU A 182 -17.15 1.78 -44.39
C LEU A 182 -18.11 2.95 -44.70
N ALA A 183 -19.00 2.77 -45.68
CA ALA A 183 -19.97 3.79 -46.08
C ALA A 183 -20.97 4.03 -44.94
N VAL A 184 -21.18 5.29 -44.62
CA VAL A 184 -22.06 5.74 -43.55
C VAL A 184 -22.40 7.20 -43.79
N ASP A 185 -23.54 7.67 -43.29
CA ASP A 185 -23.95 9.09 -43.43
C ASP A 185 -22.95 10.02 -42.73
N GLU A 186 -22.77 11.19 -43.33
CA GLU A 186 -21.95 12.25 -42.74
C GLU A 186 -22.49 12.64 -41.36
N GLY A 187 -21.57 12.86 -40.39
CA GLY A 187 -21.93 13.18 -39.01
C GLY A 187 -22.20 11.97 -38.12
N THR A 188 -22.05 10.74 -38.64
CA THR A 188 -22.17 9.54 -37.81
C THR A 188 -21.01 9.44 -36.83
N PRO A 189 -21.27 9.08 -35.52
CA PRO A 189 -20.21 8.91 -34.53
C PRO A 189 -19.20 7.84 -34.90
N VAL A 190 -17.92 8.18 -34.83
CA VAL A 190 -16.77 7.29 -35.02
C VAL A 190 -16.16 7.03 -33.65
N TYR A 191 -15.87 5.75 -33.35
CA TYR A 191 -15.39 5.31 -32.06
C TYR A 191 -13.97 4.74 -32.15
N ALA A 192 -13.20 4.89 -31.06
CA ALA A 192 -11.88 4.26 -30.94
C ALA A 192 -12.01 2.74 -30.96
N ALA A 193 -11.30 2.08 -31.86
CA ALA A 193 -11.34 0.63 -32.02
C ALA A 193 -10.72 -0.12 -30.82
N ASP A 194 -9.75 0.50 -30.13
CA ASP A 194 -9.13 0.01 -28.90
C ASP A 194 -8.63 1.20 -28.08
N ASN A 195 -8.19 0.96 -26.83
CA ASN A 195 -7.54 1.97 -26.00
C ASN A 195 -6.30 2.53 -26.71
N GLY A 196 -6.05 3.81 -26.62
CA GLY A 196 -4.89 4.40 -27.29
C GLY A 196 -4.64 5.86 -26.94
N LYS A 197 -3.49 6.35 -27.39
CA LYS A 197 -3.13 7.76 -27.33
C LYS A 197 -3.26 8.37 -28.71
N VAL A 198 -3.89 9.53 -28.82
CA VAL A 198 -3.98 10.30 -30.06
C VAL A 198 -2.60 10.84 -30.41
N ILE A 199 -2.04 10.40 -31.53
CA ILE A 199 -0.74 10.87 -32.04
C ILE A 199 -0.90 11.80 -33.26
N VAL A 200 -2.04 11.73 -33.94
CA VAL A 200 -2.43 12.67 -35.02
C VAL A 200 -3.90 13.00 -34.88
N ALA A 201 -4.25 14.27 -35.01
CA ALA A 201 -5.62 14.79 -35.12
C ALA A 201 -5.58 16.09 -35.91
N GLU A 202 -5.70 16.02 -37.25
CA GLU A 202 -5.53 17.15 -38.12
C GLU A 202 -6.36 17.03 -39.40
N ASP A 203 -6.51 18.14 -40.14
CA ASP A 203 -7.02 18.16 -41.51
C ASP A 203 -5.86 18.32 -42.48
N SER A 204 -5.56 17.28 -43.26
CA SER A 204 -4.50 17.31 -44.27
C SER A 204 -4.91 18.07 -45.55
N GLY A 205 -6.17 18.46 -45.69
CA GLY A 205 -6.71 19.14 -46.88
C GLY A 205 -6.77 18.27 -48.13
N ASN A 206 -6.10 17.14 -48.15
CA ASN A 206 -6.07 16.13 -49.22
C ASN A 206 -5.91 14.72 -48.62
N GLY A 207 -5.76 13.70 -49.49
CA GLY A 207 -5.56 12.33 -48.99
C GLY A 207 -6.65 11.91 -48.01
N TYR A 208 -6.32 11.76 -46.72
CA TYR A 208 -7.25 11.35 -45.67
C TYR A 208 -8.25 12.42 -45.22
N GLY A 209 -8.08 13.70 -45.68
CA GLY A 209 -8.87 14.81 -45.15
C GLY A 209 -8.63 15.05 -43.67
N SER A 210 -9.69 15.26 -42.91
CA SER A 210 -9.63 15.32 -41.45
C SER A 210 -9.53 13.89 -40.89
N TYR A 211 -8.44 13.59 -40.17
CA TYR A 211 -8.16 12.22 -39.72
C TYR A 211 -7.53 12.16 -38.33
N ILE A 212 -7.66 11.01 -37.71
CA ILE A 212 -7.05 10.67 -36.42
C ILE A 212 -6.15 9.46 -36.58
N ILE A 213 -5.02 9.43 -35.87
CA ILE A 213 -4.25 8.22 -35.64
C ILE A 213 -4.15 7.99 -34.12
N LEU A 214 -4.53 6.80 -33.70
CA LEU A 214 -4.32 6.29 -32.35
C LEU A 214 -3.10 5.38 -32.32
N ASP A 215 -2.20 5.60 -31.37
CA ASP A 215 -1.14 4.66 -30.98
C ASP A 215 -1.64 3.84 -29.78
N HIS A 216 -1.76 2.54 -29.97
CA HIS A 216 -2.23 1.62 -28.94
C HIS A 216 -1.11 1.17 -27.98
N GLN A 217 0.12 1.68 -28.16
CA GLN A 217 1.29 1.42 -27.29
C GLN A 217 1.67 -0.08 -27.14
N ASN A 218 1.19 -0.93 -28.04
CA ASN A 218 1.44 -2.37 -28.09
C ASN A 218 1.92 -2.83 -29.47
N GLY A 219 2.43 -1.89 -30.30
CA GLY A 219 2.87 -2.14 -31.67
C GLY A 219 1.78 -1.95 -32.72
N PHE A 220 0.54 -1.64 -32.30
CA PHE A 220 -0.57 -1.34 -33.22
C PHE A 220 -0.86 0.16 -33.26
N LYS A 221 -1.31 0.62 -34.44
CA LYS A 221 -1.93 1.93 -34.66
C LYS A 221 -3.21 1.75 -35.49
N THR A 222 -4.18 2.63 -35.27
CA THR A 222 -5.38 2.72 -36.10
C THR A 222 -5.54 4.12 -36.65
N LEU A 223 -6.03 4.22 -37.91
CA LEU A 223 -6.29 5.47 -38.58
C LEU A 223 -7.79 5.55 -38.94
N TYR A 224 -8.34 6.76 -38.75
CA TYR A 224 -9.74 7.11 -38.99
C TYR A 224 -9.79 8.31 -39.91
N GLY A 225 -10.05 8.11 -41.20
CA GLY A 225 -9.99 9.15 -42.23
C GLY A 225 -11.35 9.65 -42.69
N HIS A 226 -11.32 10.78 -43.45
CA HIS A 226 -12.45 11.43 -44.10
C HIS A 226 -13.50 12.02 -43.15
N ASN A 227 -13.12 12.31 -41.88
CA ASN A 227 -14.05 12.83 -40.90
C ASN A 227 -14.54 14.25 -41.23
N SER A 228 -15.77 14.56 -40.80
CA SER A 228 -16.31 15.93 -40.87
C SER A 228 -15.90 16.76 -39.63
N GLN A 229 -15.69 16.11 -38.50
CA GLN A 229 -15.27 16.74 -37.25
C GLN A 229 -14.41 15.81 -36.42
N LEU A 230 -13.31 16.32 -35.87
CA LEU A 230 -12.49 15.66 -34.87
C LEU A 230 -12.94 16.12 -33.49
N LEU A 231 -13.09 15.20 -32.54
CA LEU A 231 -13.58 15.46 -31.19
C LEU A 231 -12.47 15.31 -30.14
N VAL A 232 -11.27 14.93 -30.57
CA VAL A 232 -10.08 14.74 -29.74
C VAL A 232 -8.90 15.48 -30.33
N SER A 233 -7.88 15.71 -29.50
CA SER A 233 -6.65 16.44 -29.85
C SER A 233 -5.42 15.55 -29.64
N VAL A 234 -4.31 15.89 -30.30
CA VAL A 234 -3.02 15.19 -30.11
C VAL A 234 -2.61 15.23 -28.64
N GLY A 235 -2.29 14.07 -28.11
CA GLY A 235 -1.92 13.87 -26.69
C GLY A 235 -3.04 13.31 -25.84
N ASP A 236 -4.30 13.40 -26.28
CA ASP A 236 -5.43 12.81 -25.55
C ASP A 236 -5.29 11.30 -25.47
N VAL A 237 -5.79 10.74 -24.37
CA VAL A 237 -5.85 9.29 -24.13
C VAL A 237 -7.30 8.87 -24.17
N VAL A 238 -7.62 7.91 -25.02
CA VAL A 238 -8.99 7.46 -25.27
C VAL A 238 -9.17 5.97 -24.95
N GLY A 239 -10.35 5.63 -24.45
CA GLY A 239 -10.74 4.26 -24.21
C GLY A 239 -11.37 3.60 -25.43
N LYS A 240 -11.29 2.26 -25.54
CA LYS A 240 -12.03 1.47 -26.55
C LYS A 240 -13.51 1.82 -26.53
N GLY A 241 -14.09 2.14 -27.69
CA GLY A 241 -15.49 2.54 -27.80
C GLY A 241 -15.76 4.01 -27.43
N GLU A 242 -14.75 4.80 -27.12
CA GLU A 242 -14.90 6.25 -26.92
C GLU A 242 -15.12 6.96 -28.25
N LYS A 243 -16.05 7.94 -28.28
CA LYS A 243 -16.35 8.70 -29.47
C LYS A 243 -15.24 9.72 -29.74
N ILE A 244 -14.53 9.57 -30.90
CA ILE A 244 -13.35 10.36 -31.25
C ILE A 244 -13.58 11.31 -32.41
N ALA A 245 -14.55 11.01 -33.29
CA ALA A 245 -14.85 11.86 -34.45
C ALA A 245 -16.31 11.72 -34.90
N LEU A 246 -16.66 12.52 -35.91
CA LEU A 246 -17.85 12.33 -36.73
C LEU A 246 -17.42 12.02 -38.17
N SER A 247 -18.01 11.00 -38.80
CA SER A 247 -17.76 10.63 -40.18
C SER A 247 -18.07 11.79 -41.17
N GLY A 248 -17.44 11.76 -42.33
CA GLY A 248 -17.62 12.80 -43.30
C GLY A 248 -17.28 12.36 -44.71
N ASN A 249 -16.88 13.36 -45.53
CA ASN A 249 -16.50 13.20 -46.91
C ASN A 249 -15.33 14.15 -47.29
N THR A 250 -14.43 14.41 -46.32
CA THR A 250 -13.29 15.32 -46.50
C THR A 250 -12.13 14.63 -47.22
N GLY A 251 -11.20 15.42 -47.79
CA GLY A 251 -10.05 14.88 -48.48
C GLY A 251 -10.37 14.23 -49.83
N ASN A 252 -9.65 13.16 -50.18
CA ASN A 252 -9.84 12.45 -51.43
C ASN A 252 -10.91 11.34 -51.30
N SER A 253 -12.17 11.73 -51.20
CA SER A 253 -13.32 10.87 -51.02
C SER A 253 -14.36 11.12 -52.12
N THR A 254 -15.10 10.08 -52.53
CA THR A 254 -16.14 10.15 -53.57
C THR A 254 -17.55 10.12 -52.99
N GLY A 255 -17.70 9.96 -51.71
CA GLY A 255 -18.97 9.94 -51.00
C GLY A 255 -18.76 9.69 -49.50
N PRO A 256 -19.76 9.94 -48.64
CA PRO A 256 -19.61 9.81 -47.20
C PRO A 256 -19.22 8.42 -46.77
N HIS A 257 -18.11 8.27 -46.06
CA HIS A 257 -17.61 7.02 -45.49
C HIS A 257 -16.56 7.23 -44.42
N LEU A 258 -16.26 6.25 -43.62
CA LEU A 258 -15.08 6.15 -42.80
C LEU A 258 -14.02 5.32 -43.53
N HIS A 259 -12.84 5.86 -43.75
CA HIS A 259 -11.66 5.08 -44.11
C HIS A 259 -10.95 4.64 -42.84
N PHE A 260 -10.82 3.32 -42.64
CA PHE A 260 -10.26 2.72 -41.42
C PHE A 260 -9.04 1.86 -41.77
N GLU A 261 -7.89 2.15 -41.10
CA GLU A 261 -6.66 1.39 -41.23
C GLU A 261 -6.25 0.75 -39.89
N VAL A 262 -5.63 -0.42 -39.98
CA VAL A 262 -4.85 -1.04 -38.91
C VAL A 262 -3.40 -1.09 -39.38
N GLN A 263 -2.47 -0.73 -38.49
CA GLN A 263 -1.05 -0.78 -38.74
C GLN A 263 -0.39 -1.60 -37.63
N VAL A 264 0.56 -2.45 -38.02
CA VAL A 264 1.38 -3.27 -37.11
C VAL A 264 2.85 -2.88 -37.35
N ASN A 265 3.51 -2.36 -36.31
CA ASN A 265 4.89 -1.87 -36.40
C ASN A 265 5.08 -0.89 -37.60
N ASP A 266 4.14 0.04 -37.73
CA ASP A 266 4.08 1.08 -38.78
C ASP A 266 3.77 0.54 -40.21
N GLU A 267 3.52 -0.75 -40.38
CA GLU A 267 3.11 -1.33 -41.65
C GLU A 267 1.59 -1.50 -41.72
N LYS A 268 0.97 -1.05 -42.81
CA LYS A 268 -0.46 -1.22 -43.04
C LYS A 268 -0.79 -2.67 -43.32
N VAL A 269 -1.76 -3.18 -42.58
CA VAL A 269 -2.26 -4.54 -42.70
C VAL A 269 -3.75 -4.55 -43.02
N ASP A 270 -4.26 -5.70 -43.51
CA ASP A 270 -5.70 -5.84 -43.81
C ASP A 270 -6.51 -5.78 -42.49
N PRO A 271 -7.36 -4.76 -42.32
CA PRO A 271 -8.15 -4.60 -41.09
C PRO A 271 -9.12 -5.74 -40.84
N THR A 272 -9.54 -6.47 -41.85
CA THR A 272 -10.47 -7.61 -41.71
C THR A 272 -9.89 -8.78 -40.94
N GLN A 273 -8.55 -8.83 -40.76
CA GLN A 273 -7.87 -9.83 -39.94
C GLN A 273 -7.94 -9.51 -38.43
N TYR A 274 -8.28 -8.26 -38.09
CA TYR A 274 -8.27 -7.78 -36.74
C TYR A 274 -9.63 -7.32 -36.22
N VAL A 275 -10.54 -6.97 -37.13
CA VAL A 275 -11.89 -6.49 -36.84
C VAL A 275 -12.91 -7.33 -37.59
N GLN A 276 -13.91 -7.84 -36.90
CA GLN A 276 -15.02 -8.59 -37.56
C GLN A 276 -15.95 -7.59 -38.24
N LEU A 277 -15.71 -7.34 -39.51
CA LEU A 277 -16.58 -6.52 -40.37
C LEU A 277 -17.65 -7.40 -40.99
N SER A 278 -18.92 -7.08 -40.79
CA SER A 278 -20.10 -7.79 -41.33
C SER A 278 -20.77 -7.02 -42.46
#